data_7481c58c1a3093ccdbff6bdbe7c56585
#
_entry.id   7481c58c1a3093ccdbff6bdbe7c56585
#
_cell.length_a   1.000
_cell.length_b   1.000
_cell.length_c   1.000
_cell.angle_alpha   90.00
_cell.angle_beta   90.00
_cell.angle_gamma   90.00
#
_symmetry.space_group_name_H-M   'P 1'
#
loop_
_entity.id
_entity.type
_entity.pdbx_description
1 polymer ?
#
loop_
_entity_poly.entity_id
_entity_poly.type
_entity_poly.pdbx_seq_one_letter_code
_entity_poly.pdbx_strand_id
1 'polypeptide(L)'
;PNAKSQWDSRWILGLLVSILIYAIIATLLNYVVIHYVVPKRFRTKEFLKKQACITMATTTVTFGLILAIMLTVSQQHFFIMACGLLVNFAWLMGAILISLLLRVNGSQIKSAFRIYTPLLAVSFLVIVFRIILIPNELVNLIFPPILVLCALWQWSVIRRHNKNIPKSDMFYTYITQAVFITSVVCSWIGYTLFAVQLLIWWTMQLTCILTITCALQYLKIYGIKHHYEEMPISKTWAYDLLYQVLLPVLGVISVMISFYWAADVFNLTDLCWKIFYAKFVDLSNLKLSIVSLAFVISLWFLFSYICTTVLQFLRMHYRSSDPSTAASREVMGKNVTQVLVWGAWFLITMSVLGVSLEWLMVVTGGLSTGIGFASKDIIENIYYGISLMTGRIKVGDWIEVDGTMGKVTSINYTSTIVESVYGEVITFQNSQLFSKNYKNLTRNHGYILTTIHYGVAYGSNLQQVMELVDTAVNNMHHQWTDPTKTAKSVVGELADSSINLKIFVWSEATKRSHVTSDVLKTIYDTLNANGIEIPFPQQDIHLHNN
;
A
#
# COMPACT_ATOMS: atom_id res chain seq x y z
N PRO A 1 -3.18 1.15 62.17
CA PRO A 1 -3.79 0.27 63.16
C PRO A 1 -5.01 -0.47 62.62
N ASN A 2 -5.75 0.08 61.68
CA ASN A 2 -6.99 -0.52 61.17
C ASN A 2 -6.80 -1.62 60.11
N ALA A 3 -5.61 -1.77 59.52
CA ALA A 3 -5.34 -2.79 58.54
C ALA A 3 -5.21 -4.21 59.15
N LYS A 4 -4.78 -4.32 60.39
CA LYS A 4 -4.61 -5.61 61.08
C LYS A 4 -5.94 -6.28 61.48
N SER A 5 -7.01 -5.50 61.70
CA SER A 5 -8.31 -6.06 62.11
C SER A 5 -9.17 -6.59 60.94
N GLN A 6 -8.84 -6.25 59.71
CA GLN A 6 -9.54 -6.74 58.51
C GLN A 6 -9.00 -8.08 57.98
N TRP A 7 -7.86 -8.55 58.48
CA TRP A 7 -7.18 -9.79 58.09
C TRP A 7 -7.46 -10.95 59.07
N ASP A 8 -8.72 -11.19 59.33
CA ASP A 8 -9.11 -12.40 60.07
C ASP A 8 -8.86 -13.61 59.14
N SER A 9 -8.07 -14.59 59.65
CA SER A 9 -7.75 -15.84 58.94
C SER A 9 -8.99 -16.57 58.41
N ARG A 10 -10.15 -16.31 59.02
CA ARG A 10 -11.45 -16.85 58.61
C ARG A 10 -11.88 -16.38 57.23
N TRP A 11 -11.62 -15.11 56.86
CA TRP A 11 -12.02 -14.59 55.58
C TRP A 11 -11.18 -15.17 54.43
N ILE A 12 -9.89 -15.36 54.63
CA ILE A 12 -8.96 -15.97 53.65
C ILE A 12 -9.34 -17.45 53.44
N LEU A 13 -9.55 -18.18 54.53
CA LEU A 13 -9.99 -19.58 54.47
C LEU A 13 -11.37 -19.68 53.78
N GLY A 14 -12.31 -18.79 54.10
CA GLY A 14 -13.62 -18.71 53.47
C GLY A 14 -13.54 -18.45 51.97
N LEU A 15 -12.66 -17.54 51.52
CA LEU A 15 -12.45 -17.27 50.12
C LEU A 15 -11.87 -18.49 49.36
N LEU A 16 -10.85 -19.15 49.93
CA LEU A 16 -10.24 -20.34 49.33
C LEU A 16 -11.22 -21.51 49.23
N VAL A 17 -12.00 -21.73 50.29
CA VAL A 17 -13.04 -22.76 50.30
C VAL A 17 -14.14 -22.44 49.29
N SER A 18 -14.57 -21.18 49.18
CA SER A 18 -15.56 -20.76 48.19
C SER A 18 -15.09 -20.97 46.77
N ILE A 19 -13.81 -20.65 46.45
CA ILE A 19 -13.20 -20.91 45.17
C ILE A 19 -13.20 -22.41 44.83
N LEU A 20 -12.83 -23.23 45.79
CA LEU A 20 -12.80 -24.70 45.62
C LEU A 20 -14.21 -25.27 45.36
N ILE A 21 -15.19 -24.87 46.19
CA ILE A 21 -16.59 -25.27 46.01
C ILE A 21 -17.11 -24.81 44.63
N TYR A 22 -16.86 -23.56 44.26
CA TYR A 22 -17.22 -23.05 42.93
C TYR A 22 -16.60 -23.90 41.81
N ALA A 23 -15.28 -24.17 41.88
CA ALA A 23 -14.59 -24.94 40.86
C ALA A 23 -15.21 -26.34 40.68
N ILE A 24 -15.57 -27.03 41.80
CA ILE A 24 -16.21 -28.34 41.75
C ILE A 24 -17.62 -28.24 41.14
N ILE A 25 -18.47 -27.34 41.66
CA ILE A 25 -19.86 -27.20 41.21
C ILE A 25 -19.90 -26.78 39.73
N ALA A 26 -19.13 -25.76 39.35
CA ALA A 26 -19.09 -25.26 37.96
C ALA A 26 -18.54 -26.32 36.99
N THR A 27 -17.53 -27.09 37.38
CA THR A 27 -16.99 -28.17 36.55
C THR A 27 -18.02 -29.29 36.34
N LEU A 28 -18.72 -29.71 37.40
CA LEU A 28 -19.80 -30.70 37.32
C LEU A 28 -20.96 -30.20 36.45
N LEU A 29 -21.40 -28.96 36.66
CA LEU A 29 -22.50 -28.34 35.90
C LEU A 29 -22.14 -28.23 34.43
N ASN A 30 -20.97 -27.71 34.11
CA ASN A 30 -20.49 -27.61 32.72
C ASN A 30 -20.34 -29.00 32.07
N TYR A 31 -19.85 -29.98 32.79
CA TYR A 31 -19.77 -31.35 32.29
C TYR A 31 -21.15 -31.89 31.94
N VAL A 32 -22.14 -31.72 32.85
CA VAL A 32 -23.54 -32.13 32.63
C VAL A 32 -24.14 -31.40 31.42
N VAL A 33 -23.96 -30.07 31.31
CA VAL A 33 -24.45 -29.29 30.19
C VAL A 33 -23.84 -29.78 28.88
N ILE A 34 -22.53 -29.97 28.81
CA ILE A 34 -21.85 -30.47 27.62
C ILE A 34 -22.29 -31.87 27.26
N HIS A 35 -22.56 -32.71 28.25
CA HIS A 35 -22.94 -34.10 28.02
C HIS A 35 -24.41 -34.29 27.69
N TYR A 36 -25.31 -33.53 28.29
CA TYR A 36 -26.76 -33.73 28.14
C TYR A 36 -27.46 -32.68 27.30
N VAL A 37 -27.02 -31.39 27.35
CA VAL A 37 -27.71 -30.29 26.69
C VAL A 37 -27.17 -30.06 25.25
N VAL A 38 -25.87 -30.28 25.02
CA VAL A 38 -25.29 -30.09 23.67
C VAL A 38 -25.84 -31.17 22.72
N PRO A 39 -26.48 -30.80 21.60
CA PRO A 39 -27.07 -31.76 20.66
C PRO A 39 -26.02 -32.74 20.11
N LYS A 40 -26.41 -33.99 19.90
CA LYS A 40 -25.52 -35.06 19.38
C LYS A 40 -24.85 -34.69 18.06
N ARG A 41 -25.48 -33.81 17.26
CA ARG A 41 -24.96 -33.32 15.98
C ARG A 41 -23.62 -32.56 16.11
N PHE A 42 -23.39 -31.90 17.25
CA PHE A 42 -22.16 -31.14 17.51
C PHE A 42 -21.08 -31.98 18.21
N ARG A 43 -21.40 -33.18 18.67
CA ARG A 43 -20.46 -34.07 19.37
C ARG A 43 -19.64 -34.90 18.39
N THR A 44 -18.76 -34.25 17.63
CA THR A 44 -17.78 -34.91 16.75
C THR A 44 -16.74 -35.67 17.57
N LYS A 45 -16.05 -36.68 17.00
CA LYS A 45 -14.94 -37.38 17.64
C LYS A 45 -13.85 -36.42 18.16
N GLU A 46 -13.64 -35.31 17.44
CA GLU A 46 -12.69 -34.28 17.84
C GLU A 46 -13.18 -33.44 19.04
N PHE A 47 -14.47 -33.11 19.07
CA PHE A 47 -15.10 -32.42 20.19
C PHE A 47 -14.95 -33.23 21.49
N LEU A 48 -15.20 -34.54 21.44
CA LEU A 48 -15.05 -35.41 22.62
C LEU A 48 -13.60 -35.45 23.13
N LYS A 49 -12.60 -35.43 22.26
CA LYS A 49 -11.18 -35.34 22.65
C LYS A 49 -10.85 -34.01 23.33
N LYS A 50 -11.54 -32.92 22.94
CA LYS A 50 -11.36 -31.57 23.51
C LYS A 50 -12.27 -31.28 24.70
N GLN A 51 -13.20 -32.17 25.04
CA GLN A 51 -14.25 -31.98 26.06
C GLN A 51 -13.71 -31.49 27.41
N ALA A 52 -12.65 -32.11 27.93
CA ALA A 52 -12.06 -31.69 29.19
C ALA A 52 -11.54 -30.25 29.16
N CYS A 53 -10.87 -29.86 28.07
CA CYS A 53 -10.36 -28.51 27.91
C CYS A 53 -11.50 -27.47 27.71
N ILE A 54 -12.57 -27.83 27.00
CA ILE A 54 -13.78 -27.01 26.87
C ILE A 54 -14.43 -26.79 28.23
N THR A 55 -14.59 -27.84 29.01
CA THR A 55 -15.15 -27.73 30.36
C THR A 55 -14.30 -26.82 31.25
N MET A 56 -12.98 -26.99 31.24
CA MET A 56 -12.07 -26.11 32.00
C MET A 56 -12.14 -24.66 31.51
N ALA A 57 -12.19 -24.44 30.22
CA ALA A 57 -12.27 -23.09 29.65
C ALA A 57 -13.58 -22.39 30.04
N THR A 58 -14.71 -23.04 29.86
CA THR A 58 -16.02 -22.50 30.26
C THR A 58 -16.10 -22.20 31.75
N THR A 59 -15.60 -23.12 32.61
CA THR A 59 -15.52 -22.90 34.06
C THR A 59 -14.66 -21.70 34.42
N THR A 60 -13.50 -21.55 33.76
CA THR A 60 -12.58 -20.44 34.03
C THR A 60 -13.15 -19.09 33.56
N VAL A 61 -13.81 -19.07 32.41
CA VAL A 61 -14.44 -17.84 31.90
C VAL A 61 -15.60 -17.40 32.77
N THR A 62 -16.47 -18.35 33.18
CA THR A 62 -17.58 -18.03 34.10
C THR A 62 -17.08 -17.56 35.45
N PHE A 63 -16.00 -18.15 35.97
CA PHE A 63 -15.34 -17.71 37.20
C PHE A 63 -14.81 -16.27 37.07
N GLY A 64 -14.08 -15.97 35.99
CA GLY A 64 -13.58 -14.64 35.72
C GLY A 64 -14.68 -13.58 35.61
N LEU A 65 -15.80 -13.91 34.95
CA LEU A 65 -16.96 -13.02 34.84
C LEU A 65 -17.61 -12.74 36.20
N ILE A 66 -17.79 -13.76 37.04
CA ILE A 66 -18.34 -13.60 38.39
C ILE A 66 -17.43 -12.72 39.24
N LEU A 67 -16.11 -12.96 39.21
CA LEU A 67 -15.14 -12.13 39.91
C LEU A 67 -15.13 -10.69 39.42
N ALA A 68 -15.23 -10.47 38.09
CA ALA A 68 -15.31 -9.14 37.52
C ALA A 68 -16.57 -8.38 37.98
N ILE A 69 -17.71 -9.06 38.06
CA ILE A 69 -18.94 -8.49 38.63
C ILE A 69 -18.76 -8.16 40.12
N MET A 70 -18.17 -9.08 40.89
CA MET A 70 -17.88 -8.84 42.31
C MET A 70 -16.95 -7.65 42.53
N LEU A 71 -15.96 -7.46 41.63
CA LEU A 71 -15.03 -6.32 41.64
C LEU A 71 -15.77 -4.99 41.50
N THR A 72 -16.82 -4.94 40.66
CA THR A 72 -17.60 -3.71 40.43
C THR A 72 -18.59 -3.42 41.54
N VAL A 73 -19.08 -4.44 42.26
CA VAL A 73 -20.10 -4.30 43.29
C VAL A 73 -19.49 -4.14 44.70
N SER A 74 -18.30 -4.68 44.92
CA SER A 74 -17.67 -4.66 46.26
C SER A 74 -17.08 -3.28 46.58
N GLN A 75 -17.31 -2.83 47.83
CA GLN A 75 -16.70 -1.60 48.37
C GLN A 75 -15.53 -1.85 49.31
N GLN A 76 -15.23 -3.12 49.61
CA GLN A 76 -14.15 -3.50 50.53
C GLN A 76 -12.82 -3.64 49.81
N HIS A 77 -11.82 -2.89 50.21
CA HIS A 77 -10.48 -2.85 49.57
C HIS A 77 -9.83 -4.25 49.46
N PHE A 78 -10.01 -5.11 50.46
CA PHE A 78 -9.47 -6.48 50.40
C PHE A 78 -10.08 -7.30 49.27
N PHE A 79 -11.42 -7.29 49.15
CA PHE A 79 -12.09 -8.04 48.09
C PHE A 79 -11.77 -7.47 46.71
N ILE A 80 -11.67 -6.14 46.58
CA ILE A 80 -11.28 -5.50 45.33
C ILE A 80 -9.89 -6.00 44.88
N MET A 81 -8.90 -5.97 45.78
CA MET A 81 -7.55 -6.44 45.47
C MET A 81 -7.52 -7.96 45.17
N ALA A 82 -8.15 -8.77 46.00
CA ALA A 82 -8.17 -10.22 45.81
C ALA A 82 -8.89 -10.62 44.51
N CYS A 83 -10.07 -10.05 44.23
CA CYS A 83 -10.82 -10.30 43.03
C CYS A 83 -10.04 -9.83 41.80
N GLY A 84 -9.38 -8.66 41.81
CA GLY A 84 -8.57 -8.16 40.70
C GLY A 84 -7.42 -9.11 40.33
N LEU A 85 -6.69 -9.60 41.33
CA LEU A 85 -5.62 -10.59 41.12
C LEU A 85 -6.13 -11.92 40.58
N LEU A 86 -7.25 -12.40 41.09
CA LEU A 86 -7.89 -13.66 40.65
C LEU A 86 -8.49 -13.51 39.24
N VAL A 87 -9.04 -12.35 38.88
CA VAL A 87 -9.50 -12.06 37.49
C VAL A 87 -8.35 -12.15 36.52
N ASN A 88 -7.19 -11.56 36.82
CA ASN A 88 -6.01 -11.64 36.00
C ASN A 88 -5.53 -13.09 35.81
N PHE A 89 -5.57 -13.90 36.87
CA PHE A 89 -5.24 -15.32 36.77
C PHE A 89 -6.26 -16.10 35.92
N ALA A 90 -7.55 -15.86 36.13
CA ALA A 90 -8.60 -16.46 35.32
C ALA A 90 -8.47 -16.08 33.84
N TRP A 91 -8.08 -14.85 33.54
CA TRP A 91 -7.81 -14.41 32.17
C TRP A 91 -6.62 -15.16 31.56
N LEU A 92 -5.49 -15.26 32.27
CA LEU A 92 -4.34 -16.06 31.82
C LEU A 92 -4.75 -17.51 31.52
N MET A 93 -5.43 -18.15 32.46
CA MET A 93 -5.89 -19.55 32.32
C MET A 93 -6.87 -19.70 31.14
N GLY A 94 -7.83 -18.78 31.02
CA GLY A 94 -8.78 -18.73 29.91
C GLY A 94 -8.11 -18.51 28.57
N ALA A 95 -7.18 -17.57 28.47
CA ALA A 95 -6.41 -17.29 27.25
C ALA A 95 -5.59 -18.51 26.81
N ILE A 96 -4.93 -19.23 27.74
CA ILE A 96 -4.22 -20.47 27.45
C ILE A 96 -5.18 -21.51 26.88
N LEU A 97 -6.29 -21.78 27.59
CA LEU A 97 -7.23 -22.82 27.20
C LEU A 97 -7.92 -22.53 25.86
N ILE A 98 -8.40 -21.32 25.65
CA ILE A 98 -9.06 -20.91 24.40
C ILE A 98 -8.05 -20.94 23.24
N SER A 99 -6.84 -20.42 23.44
CA SER A 99 -5.78 -20.47 22.45
C SER A 99 -5.45 -21.90 22.00
N LEU A 100 -5.35 -22.83 22.97
CA LEU A 100 -5.12 -24.24 22.67
C LEU A 100 -6.31 -24.89 21.95
N LEU A 101 -7.54 -24.58 22.35
CA LEU A 101 -8.74 -25.08 21.67
C LEU A 101 -8.82 -24.67 20.20
N LEU A 102 -8.40 -23.45 19.89
CA LEU A 102 -8.44 -22.91 18.52
C LEU A 102 -7.30 -23.42 17.63
N ARG A 103 -6.12 -23.73 18.20
CA ARG A 103 -4.90 -24.02 17.43
C ARG A 103 -4.47 -25.47 17.44
N VAL A 104 -4.84 -26.25 18.46
CA VAL A 104 -4.28 -27.57 18.72
C VAL A 104 -5.32 -28.67 18.49
N ASN A 105 -4.90 -29.76 17.88
CA ASN A 105 -5.74 -30.93 17.70
C ASN A 105 -6.05 -31.62 19.05
N GLY A 106 -7.20 -32.27 19.17
CA GLY A 106 -7.66 -32.87 20.42
C GLY A 106 -6.70 -33.91 21.05
N SER A 107 -5.89 -34.60 20.21
CA SER A 107 -4.89 -35.56 20.69
C SER A 107 -3.68 -34.90 21.36
N GLN A 108 -3.36 -33.66 20.97
CA GLN A 108 -2.17 -32.94 21.42
C GLN A 108 -2.47 -31.95 22.56
N ILE A 109 -3.76 -31.61 22.77
CA ILE A 109 -4.18 -30.53 23.68
C ILE A 109 -3.72 -30.77 25.14
N LYS A 110 -3.73 -32.04 25.60
CA LYS A 110 -3.27 -32.39 26.93
C LYS A 110 -1.77 -32.16 27.13
N SER A 111 -0.97 -32.47 26.12
CA SER A 111 0.48 -32.22 26.15
C SER A 111 0.78 -30.73 26.06
N ALA A 112 0.05 -30.02 25.21
CA ALA A 112 0.19 -28.58 25.05
C ALA A 112 -0.23 -27.80 26.31
N PHE A 113 -1.26 -28.23 27.02
CA PHE A 113 -1.62 -27.61 28.30
C PHE A 113 -0.57 -27.83 29.39
N ARG A 114 0.03 -29.03 29.44
CA ARG A 114 1.07 -29.36 30.44
C ARG A 114 2.28 -28.45 30.43
N ILE A 115 2.61 -27.81 29.28
CA ILE A 115 3.74 -26.89 29.19
C ILE A 115 3.52 -25.61 29.98
N TYR A 116 2.26 -25.20 30.13
CA TYR A 116 1.90 -23.99 30.88
C TYR A 116 1.69 -24.24 32.39
N THR A 117 1.59 -25.52 32.80
CA THR A 117 1.28 -25.85 34.21
C THR A 117 2.30 -25.33 35.23
N PRO A 118 3.64 -25.33 35.02
CA PRO A 118 4.57 -24.78 35.99
C PRO A 118 4.40 -23.26 36.15
N LEU A 119 4.17 -22.54 35.03
CA LEU A 119 3.92 -21.10 35.05
C LEU A 119 2.60 -20.77 35.78
N LEU A 120 1.54 -21.53 35.51
CA LEU A 120 0.25 -21.38 36.18
C LEU A 120 0.36 -21.63 37.69
N ALA A 121 1.13 -22.64 38.09
CA ALA A 121 1.35 -22.95 39.52
C ALA A 121 2.09 -21.81 40.24
N VAL A 122 3.18 -21.28 39.64
CA VAL A 122 3.91 -20.16 40.22
C VAL A 122 3.06 -18.89 40.24
N SER A 123 2.35 -18.59 39.15
CA SER A 123 1.46 -17.43 39.12
C SER A 123 0.38 -17.47 40.18
N PHE A 124 -0.24 -18.64 40.39
CA PHE A 124 -1.21 -18.82 41.44
C PHE A 124 -0.59 -18.65 42.83
N LEU A 125 0.60 -19.22 43.07
CA LEU A 125 1.32 -19.08 44.33
C LEU A 125 1.67 -17.61 44.62
N VAL A 126 2.14 -16.86 43.65
CA VAL A 126 2.43 -15.41 43.77
C VAL A 126 1.16 -14.65 44.18
N ILE A 127 0.02 -14.97 43.56
CA ILE A 127 -1.26 -14.34 43.86
C ILE A 127 -1.70 -14.67 45.30
N VAL A 128 -1.59 -15.93 45.70
CA VAL A 128 -1.92 -16.35 47.06
C VAL A 128 -1.03 -15.64 48.09
N PHE A 129 0.28 -15.54 47.83
CA PHE A 129 1.21 -14.82 48.72
C PHE A 129 0.85 -13.32 48.79
N ARG A 130 0.41 -12.74 47.69
CA ARG A 130 -0.02 -11.33 47.66
C ARG A 130 -1.35 -11.10 48.38
N ILE A 131 -2.30 -12.02 48.24
CA ILE A 131 -3.59 -11.96 48.96
C ILE A 131 -3.37 -12.12 50.46
N ILE A 132 -2.52 -13.08 50.90
CA ILE A 132 -2.23 -13.32 52.32
C ILE A 132 -1.33 -12.28 52.95
N LEU A 133 -0.74 -11.34 52.13
CA LEU A 133 0.23 -10.34 52.59
C LEU A 133 1.41 -10.94 53.38
N ILE A 134 2.02 -11.97 52.83
CA ILE A 134 3.19 -12.57 53.46
C ILE A 134 4.31 -11.53 53.60
N PRO A 135 4.94 -11.39 54.79
CA PRO A 135 6.06 -10.47 54.96
C PRO A 135 7.19 -10.74 53.97
N ASN A 136 7.83 -9.67 53.47
CA ASN A 136 8.91 -9.78 52.49
C ASN A 136 10.07 -10.70 52.96
N GLU A 137 10.33 -10.76 54.26
CA GLU A 137 11.34 -11.63 54.85
C GLU A 137 11.03 -13.12 54.61
N LEU A 138 9.80 -13.50 54.77
CA LEU A 138 9.34 -14.87 54.48
C LEU A 138 9.32 -15.16 53.00
N VAL A 139 8.94 -14.19 52.16
CA VAL A 139 9.01 -14.34 50.70
C VAL A 139 10.47 -14.58 50.27
N ASN A 140 11.43 -13.83 50.82
CA ASN A 140 12.85 -13.99 50.52
C ASN A 140 13.39 -15.38 50.95
N LEU A 141 12.82 -16.00 51.94
CA LEU A 141 13.25 -17.34 52.40
C LEU A 141 12.58 -18.46 51.59
N ILE A 142 11.29 -18.35 51.31
CA ILE A 142 10.50 -19.44 50.74
C ILE A 142 10.55 -19.45 49.22
N PHE A 143 10.63 -18.27 48.59
CA PHE A 143 10.46 -18.15 47.15
C PHE A 143 11.66 -18.69 46.32
N PRO A 144 12.93 -18.48 46.70
CA PRO A 144 14.09 -18.98 45.94
C PRO A 144 14.08 -20.50 45.71
N PRO A 145 13.86 -21.37 46.74
CA PRO A 145 13.79 -22.80 46.50
C PRO A 145 12.59 -23.22 45.65
N ILE A 146 11.43 -22.55 45.80
CA ILE A 146 10.26 -22.84 44.97
C ILE A 146 10.55 -22.53 43.51
N LEU A 147 11.21 -21.40 43.19
CA LEU A 147 11.58 -21.04 41.84
C LEU A 147 12.52 -22.08 41.20
N VAL A 148 13.48 -22.62 41.96
CA VAL A 148 14.35 -23.70 41.47
C VAL A 148 13.53 -24.94 41.12
N LEU A 149 12.62 -25.36 42.02
CA LEU A 149 11.74 -26.49 41.74
C LEU A 149 10.88 -26.27 40.48
N CYS A 150 10.33 -25.08 40.31
CA CYS A 150 9.52 -24.74 39.13
C CYS A 150 10.34 -24.69 37.85
N ALA A 151 11.57 -24.17 37.90
CA ALA A 151 12.50 -24.18 36.78
C ALA A 151 12.88 -25.61 36.36
N LEU A 152 13.17 -26.48 37.30
CA LEU A 152 13.43 -27.90 37.05
C LEU A 152 12.19 -28.63 36.52
N TRP A 153 11.00 -28.32 37.07
CA TRP A 153 9.75 -28.87 36.55
C TRP A 153 9.51 -28.43 35.10
N GLN A 154 9.67 -27.14 34.80
CA GLN A 154 9.53 -26.62 33.44
C GLN A 154 10.53 -27.32 32.47
N TRP A 155 11.78 -27.46 32.87
CA TRP A 155 12.79 -28.21 32.11
C TRP A 155 12.38 -29.65 31.82
N SER A 156 11.87 -30.35 32.85
CA SER A 156 11.39 -31.74 32.71
C SER A 156 10.21 -31.83 31.74
N VAL A 157 9.28 -30.86 31.79
CA VAL A 157 8.13 -30.80 30.88
C VAL A 157 8.58 -30.54 29.43
N ILE A 158 9.51 -29.63 29.22
CA ILE A 158 10.09 -29.37 27.88
C ILE A 158 10.66 -30.65 27.29
N ARG A 159 11.50 -31.37 28.06
CA ARG A 159 12.14 -32.61 27.56
C ARG A 159 11.13 -33.70 27.18
N ARG A 160 10.02 -33.83 27.92
CA ARG A 160 9.02 -34.88 27.70
C ARG A 160 8.06 -34.59 26.54
N HIS A 161 7.81 -33.31 26.22
CA HIS A 161 6.69 -32.94 25.36
C HIS A 161 7.12 -32.24 24.04
N ASN A 162 8.42 -32.10 23.76
CA ASN A 162 8.97 -31.33 22.65
C ASN A 162 8.46 -31.75 21.25
N LYS A 163 8.08 -33.02 21.05
CA LYS A 163 7.77 -33.55 19.70
C LYS A 163 6.33 -33.31 19.21
N ASN A 164 5.39 -32.95 20.10
CA ASN A 164 3.95 -32.97 19.80
C ASN A 164 3.23 -31.61 19.97
N ILE A 165 3.98 -30.50 19.88
CA ILE A 165 3.46 -29.18 20.26
C ILE A 165 3.72 -28.18 19.14
N PRO A 166 2.83 -27.21 18.89
CA PRO A 166 3.07 -26.13 17.93
C PRO A 166 4.35 -25.36 18.24
N LYS A 167 5.10 -24.98 17.20
CA LYS A 167 6.39 -24.26 17.33
C LYS A 167 6.25 -22.95 18.13
N SER A 168 5.12 -22.25 18.00
CA SER A 168 4.84 -21.01 18.74
C SER A 168 4.76 -21.23 20.24
N ASP A 169 4.07 -22.30 20.68
CA ASP A 169 3.93 -22.63 22.11
C ASP A 169 5.26 -23.08 22.70
N MET A 170 6.06 -23.80 21.93
CA MET A 170 7.44 -24.13 22.33
C MET A 170 8.32 -22.89 22.50
N PHE A 171 8.19 -21.90 21.62
CA PHE A 171 8.92 -20.64 21.75
C PHE A 171 8.57 -19.91 23.06
N TYR A 172 7.26 -19.80 23.38
CA TYR A 172 6.82 -19.19 24.65
C TYR A 172 7.33 -19.97 25.87
N THR A 173 7.41 -21.30 25.75
CA THR A 173 7.92 -22.17 26.80
C THR A 173 9.42 -21.96 27.05
N TYR A 174 10.21 -21.77 26.00
CA TYR A 174 11.65 -21.45 26.15
C TYR A 174 11.85 -20.06 26.78
N ILE A 175 11.02 -19.07 26.43
CA ILE A 175 11.07 -17.76 27.10
C ILE A 175 10.67 -17.92 28.58
N THR A 176 9.62 -18.69 28.89
CA THR A 176 9.23 -18.99 30.27
C THR A 176 10.37 -19.63 31.05
N GLN A 177 11.10 -20.57 30.45
CA GLN A 177 12.29 -21.18 31.06
C GLN A 177 13.40 -20.16 31.31
N ALA A 178 13.66 -19.26 30.36
CA ALA A 178 14.63 -18.18 30.53
C ALA A 178 14.25 -17.23 31.67
N VAL A 179 12.98 -16.85 31.74
CA VAL A 179 12.43 -16.04 32.85
C VAL A 179 12.59 -16.74 34.19
N PHE A 180 12.28 -18.04 34.27
CA PHE A 180 12.50 -18.81 35.50
C PHE A 180 13.98 -18.81 35.91
N ILE A 181 14.89 -19.08 34.99
CA ILE A 181 16.34 -19.09 35.28
C ILE A 181 16.79 -17.71 35.79
N THR A 182 16.40 -16.63 35.07
CA THR A 182 16.74 -15.26 35.49
C THR A 182 16.15 -14.94 36.86
N SER A 183 14.90 -15.33 37.12
CA SER A 183 14.25 -15.12 38.41
C SER A 183 14.92 -15.90 39.53
N VAL A 184 15.38 -17.14 39.29
CA VAL A 184 16.18 -17.92 40.25
C VAL A 184 17.46 -17.16 40.57
N VAL A 185 18.23 -16.76 39.58
CA VAL A 185 19.51 -16.03 39.77
C VAL A 185 19.28 -14.74 40.57
N CYS A 186 18.31 -13.91 40.17
CA CYS A 186 18.00 -12.66 40.88
C CYS A 186 17.59 -12.92 42.34
N SER A 187 16.78 -13.97 42.57
CA SER A 187 16.29 -14.29 43.91
C SER A 187 17.43 -14.77 44.82
N TRP A 188 18.38 -15.58 44.33
CA TRP A 188 19.52 -16.04 45.09
C TRP A 188 20.56 -14.93 45.37
N ILE A 189 20.66 -13.89 44.52
CA ILE A 189 21.50 -12.71 44.78
C ILE A 189 20.86 -11.77 45.84
N GLY A 190 19.58 -12.00 46.22
CA GLY A 190 18.85 -11.18 47.19
C GLY A 190 17.78 -10.27 46.60
N TYR A 191 17.66 -10.21 45.27
CA TYR A 191 16.64 -9.39 44.58
C TYR A 191 15.32 -10.18 44.36
N THR A 192 14.76 -10.78 45.40
CA THR A 192 13.57 -11.64 45.29
C THR A 192 12.35 -10.87 44.81
N LEU A 193 12.14 -9.62 45.25
CA LEU A 193 11.03 -8.79 44.78
C LEU A 193 11.11 -8.52 43.28
N PHE A 194 12.31 -8.28 42.75
CA PHE A 194 12.54 -8.10 41.32
C PHE A 194 12.25 -9.42 40.55
N ALA A 195 12.67 -10.56 41.09
CA ALA A 195 12.36 -11.87 40.52
C ALA A 195 10.85 -12.13 40.42
N VAL A 196 10.09 -11.77 41.46
CA VAL A 196 8.62 -11.86 41.47
C VAL A 196 8.01 -10.90 40.42
N GLN A 197 8.52 -9.67 40.33
CA GLN A 197 8.05 -8.68 39.37
C GLN A 197 8.28 -9.12 37.92
N LEU A 198 9.44 -9.72 37.64
CA LEU A 198 9.76 -10.29 36.33
C LEU A 198 8.79 -11.43 35.95
N LEU A 199 8.44 -12.28 36.89
CA LEU A 199 7.45 -13.34 36.68
C LEU A 199 6.04 -12.77 36.41
N ILE A 200 5.61 -11.79 37.20
CA ILE A 200 4.32 -11.13 37.00
C ILE A 200 4.29 -10.46 35.62
N TRP A 201 5.33 -9.73 35.26
CA TRP A 201 5.42 -9.13 33.92
C TRP A 201 5.30 -10.17 32.82
N TRP A 202 6.03 -11.29 32.91
CA TRP A 202 5.96 -12.34 31.90
C TRP A 202 4.57 -13.00 31.83
N THR A 203 3.92 -13.26 32.96
CA THR A 203 2.55 -13.80 32.97
C THR A 203 1.55 -12.86 32.32
N MET A 204 1.64 -11.55 32.59
CA MET A 204 0.79 -10.53 31.96
C MET A 204 1.08 -10.43 30.46
N GLN A 205 2.35 -10.41 30.06
CA GLN A 205 2.74 -10.38 28.64
C GLN A 205 2.23 -11.61 27.90
N LEU A 206 2.39 -12.80 28.47
CA LEU A 206 1.89 -14.04 27.87
C LEU A 206 0.37 -14.03 27.75
N THR A 207 -0.35 -13.49 28.73
CA THR A 207 -1.81 -13.31 28.66
C THR A 207 -2.21 -12.43 27.48
N CYS A 208 -1.55 -11.30 27.29
CA CYS A 208 -1.78 -10.42 26.15
C CYS A 208 -1.51 -11.12 24.82
N ILE A 209 -0.35 -11.78 24.68
CA ILE A 209 0.04 -12.50 23.46
C ILE A 209 -0.98 -13.59 23.12
N LEU A 210 -1.38 -14.39 24.10
CA LEU A 210 -2.34 -15.47 23.88
C LEU A 210 -3.74 -14.94 23.54
N THR A 211 -4.17 -13.84 24.16
CA THR A 211 -5.44 -13.18 23.84
C THR A 211 -5.45 -12.67 22.38
N ILE A 212 -4.38 -12.01 21.95
CA ILE A 212 -4.22 -11.56 20.56
C ILE A 212 -4.17 -12.76 19.61
N THR A 213 -3.47 -13.83 20.00
CA THR A 213 -3.40 -15.06 19.21
C THR A 213 -4.77 -15.72 19.07
N CYS A 214 -5.60 -15.71 20.11
CA CYS A 214 -6.98 -16.17 20.04
C CYS A 214 -7.81 -15.36 19.04
N ALA A 215 -7.70 -14.03 19.09
CA ALA A 215 -8.38 -13.14 18.16
C ALA A 215 -7.93 -13.37 16.71
N LEU A 216 -6.62 -13.48 16.47
CA LEU A 216 -6.04 -13.79 15.15
C LEU A 216 -6.57 -15.11 14.60
N GLN A 217 -6.58 -16.18 15.40
CA GLN A 217 -7.06 -17.48 14.97
C GLN A 217 -8.57 -17.49 14.71
N TYR A 218 -9.34 -16.82 15.54
CA TYR A 218 -10.78 -16.67 15.32
C TYR A 218 -11.08 -15.94 14.01
N LEU A 219 -10.41 -14.81 13.77
CA LEU A 219 -10.55 -14.06 12.51
C LEU A 219 -10.13 -14.90 11.30
N LYS A 220 -9.04 -15.65 11.40
CA LYS A 220 -8.60 -16.55 10.34
C LYS A 220 -9.65 -17.62 10.01
N ILE A 221 -10.21 -18.28 11.03
CA ILE A 221 -11.27 -19.27 10.84
C ILE A 221 -12.52 -18.61 10.23
N TYR A 222 -12.86 -17.41 10.69
CA TYR A 222 -13.98 -16.63 10.17
C TYR A 222 -13.78 -16.25 8.70
N GLY A 223 -12.58 -15.78 8.34
CA GLY A 223 -12.21 -15.43 6.95
C GLY A 223 -12.29 -16.62 6.00
N ILE A 224 -11.76 -17.79 6.40
CA ILE A 224 -11.84 -19.02 5.61
C ILE A 224 -13.30 -19.45 5.42
N LYS A 225 -14.11 -19.41 6.49
CA LYS A 225 -15.52 -19.80 6.44
C LYS A 225 -16.34 -18.92 5.49
N HIS A 226 -16.01 -17.64 5.37
CA HIS A 226 -16.69 -16.67 4.52
C HIS A 226 -16.01 -16.42 3.17
N HIS A 227 -14.96 -17.19 2.83
CA HIS A 227 -14.21 -17.06 1.57
C HIS A 227 -13.68 -15.63 1.31
N TYR A 228 -13.25 -14.92 2.36
CA TYR A 228 -12.76 -13.54 2.22
C TYR A 228 -11.50 -13.42 1.37
N GLU A 229 -10.71 -14.49 1.25
CA GLU A 229 -9.51 -14.52 0.38
C GLU A 229 -9.87 -14.38 -1.12
N GLU A 230 -11.08 -14.78 -1.52
CA GLU A 230 -11.57 -14.72 -2.89
C GLU A 230 -12.38 -13.43 -3.19
N MET A 231 -12.71 -12.64 -2.16
CA MET A 231 -13.52 -11.45 -2.29
C MET A 231 -12.68 -10.21 -2.64
N PRO A 232 -13.25 -9.26 -3.40
CA PRO A 232 -12.58 -7.99 -3.67
C PRO A 232 -12.43 -7.18 -2.38
N ILE A 233 -11.32 -6.42 -2.29
CA ILE A 233 -10.96 -5.63 -1.10
C ILE A 233 -12.04 -4.63 -0.67
N SER A 234 -12.88 -4.18 -1.60
CA SER A 234 -14.02 -3.30 -1.29
C SER A 234 -15.01 -3.89 -0.28
N LYS A 235 -15.05 -5.23 -0.15
CA LYS A 235 -15.90 -5.96 0.80
C LYS A 235 -15.15 -6.43 2.04
N THR A 236 -13.83 -6.58 1.96
CA THR A 236 -13.00 -7.15 3.03
C THR A 236 -12.14 -6.14 3.78
N TRP A 237 -12.15 -4.85 3.39
CA TRP A 237 -11.27 -3.83 3.95
C TRP A 237 -11.28 -3.75 5.49
N ALA A 238 -12.46 -3.90 6.11
CA ALA A 238 -12.57 -3.86 7.57
C ALA A 238 -11.96 -5.09 8.24
N TYR A 239 -12.12 -6.27 7.62
CA TYR A 239 -11.49 -7.50 8.06
C TYR A 239 -9.96 -7.43 7.93
N ASP A 240 -9.49 -6.95 6.79
CA ASP A 240 -8.06 -6.78 6.51
C ASP A 240 -7.43 -5.74 7.45
N LEU A 241 -8.13 -4.64 7.75
CA LEU A 241 -7.70 -3.63 8.71
C LEU A 241 -7.54 -4.24 10.12
N LEU A 242 -8.53 -5.02 10.57
CA LEU A 242 -8.47 -5.73 11.85
C LEU A 242 -7.28 -6.70 11.90
N TYR A 243 -7.12 -7.51 10.86
CA TYR A 243 -6.12 -8.58 10.82
C TYR A 243 -4.70 -8.07 10.62
N GLN A 244 -4.50 -7.10 9.70
CA GLN A 244 -3.17 -6.62 9.30
C GLN A 244 -2.68 -5.41 10.11
N VAL A 245 -3.57 -4.63 10.72
CA VAL A 245 -3.20 -3.42 11.48
C VAL A 245 -3.54 -3.55 12.95
N LEU A 246 -4.82 -3.69 13.29
CA LEU A 246 -5.26 -3.56 14.68
C LEU A 246 -4.62 -4.63 15.58
N LEU A 247 -4.63 -5.89 15.18
CA LEU A 247 -4.07 -6.97 16.00
C LEU A 247 -2.55 -6.89 16.13
N PRO A 248 -1.74 -6.65 15.08
CA PRO A 248 -0.31 -6.40 15.24
C PRO A 248 0.00 -5.16 16.10
N VAL A 249 -0.73 -4.05 15.93
CA VAL A 249 -0.58 -2.85 16.76
C VAL A 249 -0.90 -3.14 18.23
N LEU A 250 -1.97 -3.88 18.50
CA LEU A 250 -2.26 -4.37 19.87
C LEU A 250 -1.13 -5.25 20.40
N GLY A 251 -0.46 -6.03 19.54
CA GLY A 251 0.73 -6.80 19.89
C GLY A 251 1.88 -5.92 20.37
N VAL A 252 2.13 -4.81 19.68
CA VAL A 252 3.15 -3.83 20.08
C VAL A 252 2.77 -3.14 21.40
N ILE A 253 1.55 -2.66 21.50
CA ILE A 253 1.05 -1.97 22.70
C ILE A 253 0.97 -2.92 23.90
N SER A 254 0.76 -4.22 23.68
CA SER A 254 0.67 -5.23 24.74
C SER A 254 1.92 -5.27 25.62
N VAL A 255 3.09 -4.98 25.05
CA VAL A 255 4.34 -4.90 25.82
C VAL A 255 4.26 -3.77 26.85
N MET A 256 3.78 -2.61 26.46
CA MET A 256 3.60 -1.49 27.38
C MET A 256 2.51 -1.76 28.43
N ILE A 257 1.40 -2.35 28.01
CA ILE A 257 0.29 -2.73 28.90
C ILE A 257 0.77 -3.74 29.96
N SER A 258 1.53 -4.75 29.56
CA SER A 258 2.03 -5.76 30.49
C SER A 258 3.01 -5.19 31.51
N PHE A 259 3.90 -4.28 31.10
CA PHE A 259 4.78 -3.56 32.01
C PHE A 259 3.99 -2.68 32.99
N TYR A 260 2.99 -1.96 32.49
CA TYR A 260 2.12 -1.12 33.30
C TYR A 260 1.37 -1.96 34.36
N TRP A 261 0.76 -3.06 33.96
CA TRP A 261 0.08 -3.95 34.91
C TRP A 261 1.02 -4.59 35.93
N ALA A 262 2.22 -4.99 35.50
CA ALA A 262 3.21 -5.51 36.43
C ALA A 262 3.69 -4.44 37.43
N ALA A 263 3.80 -3.20 37.02
CA ALA A 263 4.14 -2.07 37.88
C ALA A 263 3.00 -1.72 38.84
N ASP A 264 1.74 -1.82 38.39
CA ASP A 264 0.53 -1.54 39.18
C ASP A 264 0.42 -2.45 40.41
N VAL A 265 0.78 -3.73 40.26
CA VAL A 265 0.81 -4.71 41.38
C VAL A 265 1.67 -4.19 42.55
N PHE A 266 2.68 -3.36 42.28
CA PHE A 266 3.60 -2.81 43.29
C PHE A 266 3.43 -1.30 43.52
N ASN A 267 2.35 -0.68 42.99
CA ASN A 267 2.11 0.78 43.03
C ASN A 267 3.26 1.59 42.42
N LEU A 268 3.89 1.08 41.34
CA LEU A 268 5.00 1.72 40.63
C LEU A 268 4.57 2.29 39.26
N THR A 269 3.31 2.58 39.08
CA THR A 269 2.74 3.08 37.81
C THR A 269 3.37 4.38 37.35
N ASP A 270 3.61 5.32 38.27
CA ASP A 270 4.25 6.61 37.98
C ASP A 270 5.69 6.45 37.48
N LEU A 271 6.43 5.49 38.07
CA LEU A 271 7.78 5.17 37.61
C LEU A 271 7.73 4.54 36.21
N CYS A 272 6.78 3.66 35.95
CA CYS A 272 6.57 3.02 34.67
C CYS A 272 6.34 4.06 33.56
N TRP A 273 5.45 5.05 33.79
CA TRP A 273 5.24 6.14 32.84
C TRP A 273 6.48 6.98 32.60
N LYS A 274 7.25 7.31 33.67
CA LYS A 274 8.53 8.00 33.52
C LYS A 274 9.50 7.23 32.65
N ILE A 275 9.60 5.90 32.81
CA ILE A 275 10.46 5.04 32.00
C ILE A 275 10.00 5.02 30.53
N PHE A 276 8.69 4.93 30.27
CA PHE A 276 8.16 4.90 28.91
C PHE A 276 8.47 6.16 28.12
N TYR A 277 8.40 7.33 28.77
CA TYR A 277 8.72 8.62 28.17
C TYR A 277 10.18 9.03 28.32
N ALA A 278 10.97 8.27 29.12
CA ALA A 278 12.39 8.54 29.24
C ALA A 278 13.08 8.39 27.87
N LYS A 279 13.84 9.40 27.52
CA LYS A 279 14.64 9.39 26.30
C LYS A 279 15.94 8.64 26.59
N PHE A 280 16.07 7.40 26.15
CA PHE A 280 17.29 6.61 26.30
C PHE A 280 18.35 7.00 25.25
N VAL A 281 17.95 7.68 24.17
CA VAL A 281 18.83 8.43 23.27
C VAL A 281 18.29 9.85 23.21
N ASP A 282 19.08 10.81 23.67
CA ASP A 282 18.77 12.24 23.64
C ASP A 282 19.94 12.97 22.99
N LEU A 283 20.00 12.88 21.67
CA LEU A 283 20.91 13.64 20.83
C LEU A 283 20.18 14.90 20.35
N SER A 284 20.94 15.94 19.97
CA SER A 284 20.36 17.20 19.46
C SER A 284 19.33 16.99 18.36
N ASN A 285 19.51 15.93 17.54
CA ASN A 285 18.71 15.64 16.35
C ASN A 285 17.96 14.30 16.39
N LEU A 286 17.99 13.57 17.52
CA LEU A 286 17.34 12.26 17.63
C LEU A 286 16.93 12.02 19.08
N LYS A 287 15.63 11.79 19.30
CA LYS A 287 15.06 11.55 20.63
C LYS A 287 14.30 10.23 20.62
N LEU A 288 14.89 9.18 21.20
CA LEU A 288 14.28 7.87 21.27
C LEU A 288 13.71 7.60 22.65
N SER A 289 12.43 7.24 22.69
CA SER A 289 11.73 6.72 23.86
C SER A 289 11.03 5.40 23.50
N ILE A 290 10.61 4.64 24.50
CA ILE A 290 9.85 3.39 24.28
C ILE A 290 8.54 3.69 23.54
N VAL A 291 7.87 4.79 23.92
CA VAL A 291 6.63 5.24 23.27
C VAL A 291 6.85 5.59 21.81
N SER A 292 7.92 6.34 21.49
CA SER A 292 8.21 6.70 20.10
C SER A 292 8.51 5.49 19.23
N LEU A 293 9.23 4.50 19.74
CA LEU A 293 9.46 3.24 19.04
C LEU A 293 8.18 2.44 18.80
N ALA A 294 7.34 2.30 19.83
CA ALA A 294 6.06 1.60 19.71
C ALA A 294 5.16 2.28 18.67
N PHE A 295 5.17 3.61 18.62
CA PHE A 295 4.39 4.38 17.66
C PHE A 295 4.91 4.20 16.23
N VAL A 296 6.23 4.27 16.02
CA VAL A 296 6.85 4.04 14.69
C VAL A 296 6.54 2.65 14.15
N ILE A 297 6.66 1.61 15.01
CA ILE A 297 6.33 0.23 14.62
C ILE A 297 4.83 0.11 14.29
N SER A 298 3.96 0.75 15.07
CA SER A 298 2.51 0.74 14.82
C SER A 298 2.16 1.44 13.51
N LEU A 299 2.80 2.56 13.20
CA LEU A 299 2.68 3.25 11.92
C LEU A 299 3.13 2.39 10.75
N TRP A 300 4.18 1.58 10.91
CA TRP A 300 4.65 0.69 9.85
C TRP A 300 3.56 -0.32 9.43
N PHE A 301 2.84 -0.91 10.38
CA PHE A 301 1.70 -1.79 10.06
C PHE A 301 0.59 -1.03 9.31
N LEU A 302 0.27 0.20 9.76
CA LEU A 302 -0.75 1.02 9.11
C LEU A 302 -0.36 1.37 7.67
N PHE A 303 0.86 1.85 7.44
CA PHE A 303 1.34 2.23 6.11
C PHE A 303 1.51 1.02 5.19
N SER A 304 1.90 -0.14 5.72
CA SER A 304 1.93 -1.40 4.98
C SER A 304 0.54 -1.80 4.48
N TYR A 305 -0.48 -1.66 5.35
CA TYR A 305 -1.87 -1.90 4.97
C TYR A 305 -2.37 -0.90 3.92
N ILE A 306 -2.11 0.39 4.10
CA ILE A 306 -2.46 1.42 3.11
C ILE A 306 -1.83 1.10 1.76
N CYS A 307 -0.54 0.75 1.74
CA CYS A 307 0.18 0.40 0.51
C CYS A 307 -0.48 -0.80 -0.20
N THR A 308 -0.75 -1.89 0.52
CA THR A 308 -1.38 -3.09 -0.05
C THR A 308 -2.80 -2.82 -0.55
N THR A 309 -3.58 -2.03 0.20
CA THR A 309 -4.96 -1.66 -0.15
C THR A 309 -5.01 -0.82 -1.42
N VAL A 310 -4.18 0.22 -1.51
CA VAL A 310 -4.09 1.09 -2.70
C VAL A 310 -3.65 0.28 -3.92
N LEU A 311 -2.65 -0.60 -3.76
CA LEU A 311 -2.18 -1.45 -4.87
C LEU A 311 -3.25 -2.41 -5.38
N GLN A 312 -4.03 -3.02 -4.49
CA GLN A 312 -5.13 -3.91 -4.91
C GLN A 312 -6.25 -3.12 -5.60
N PHE A 313 -6.56 -1.92 -5.12
CA PHE A 313 -7.53 -1.03 -5.76
C PHE A 313 -7.09 -0.59 -7.16
N LEU A 314 -5.83 -0.18 -7.32
CA LEU A 314 -5.24 0.19 -8.62
C LEU A 314 -5.25 -0.99 -9.59
N ARG A 315 -4.88 -2.18 -9.13
CA ARG A 315 -4.92 -3.42 -9.93
C ARG A 315 -6.33 -3.69 -10.46
N MET A 316 -7.33 -3.57 -9.58
CA MET A 316 -8.73 -3.77 -9.96
C MET A 316 -9.19 -2.74 -10.99
N HIS A 317 -8.82 -1.48 -10.79
CA HIS A 317 -9.16 -0.38 -11.70
C HIS A 317 -8.49 -0.54 -13.08
N TYR A 318 -7.21 -0.85 -13.14
CA TYR A 318 -6.49 -1.00 -14.42
C TYR A 318 -6.98 -2.20 -15.22
N ARG A 319 -7.30 -3.32 -14.56
CA ARG A 319 -7.85 -4.51 -15.25
C ARG A 319 -9.25 -4.30 -15.80
N SER A 320 -10.07 -3.44 -15.17
CA SER A 320 -11.40 -3.13 -15.64
C SER A 320 -11.42 -2.10 -16.77
N SER A 321 -10.44 -1.19 -16.82
CA SER A 321 -10.41 -0.09 -17.80
C SER A 321 -9.80 -0.50 -19.13
N ASP A 322 -8.64 -1.17 -19.13
CA ASP A 322 -7.93 -1.59 -20.34
C ASP A 322 -7.04 -2.81 -20.06
N PRO A 323 -7.51 -4.02 -20.37
CA PRO A 323 -6.76 -5.25 -20.10
C PRO A 323 -5.43 -5.34 -20.85
N SER A 324 -5.30 -4.69 -22.02
CA SER A 324 -4.10 -4.80 -22.87
C SER A 324 -2.88 -4.07 -22.29
N THR A 325 -3.09 -2.95 -21.60
CA THR A 325 -2.04 -2.14 -20.97
C THR A 325 -1.98 -2.31 -19.46
N ALA A 326 -2.89 -3.10 -18.87
CA ALA A 326 -3.04 -3.27 -17.43
C ALA A 326 -1.74 -3.69 -16.73
N ALA A 327 -0.99 -4.63 -17.31
CA ALA A 327 0.25 -5.13 -16.70
C ALA A 327 1.32 -4.04 -16.56
N SER A 328 1.52 -3.21 -17.58
CA SER A 328 2.48 -2.10 -17.55
C SER A 328 2.06 -1.01 -16.57
N ARG A 329 0.78 -0.66 -16.56
CA ARG A 329 0.22 0.33 -15.63
C ARG A 329 0.25 -0.15 -14.19
N GLU A 330 0.05 -1.45 -13.95
CA GLU A 330 0.15 -2.06 -12.61
C GLU A 330 1.57 -1.92 -12.04
N VAL A 331 2.61 -2.20 -12.84
CA VAL A 331 4.01 -2.05 -12.42
C VAL A 331 4.34 -0.59 -12.10
N MET A 332 3.94 0.33 -12.98
CA MET A 332 4.14 1.77 -12.75
C MET A 332 3.40 2.25 -11.50
N GLY A 333 2.12 1.90 -11.36
CA GLY A 333 1.30 2.25 -10.21
C GLY A 333 1.86 1.71 -8.91
N LYS A 334 2.40 0.48 -8.93
CA LYS A 334 3.07 -0.13 -7.77
C LYS A 334 4.29 0.71 -7.34
N ASN A 335 5.19 1.04 -8.26
CA ASN A 335 6.40 1.79 -7.94
C ASN A 335 6.08 3.18 -7.37
N VAL A 336 5.16 3.90 -8.01
CA VAL A 336 4.73 5.23 -7.55
C VAL A 336 4.08 5.15 -6.17
N THR A 337 3.15 4.22 -5.96
CA THR A 337 2.47 4.03 -4.67
C THR A 337 3.47 3.69 -3.56
N GLN A 338 4.42 2.78 -3.82
CA GLN A 338 5.42 2.40 -2.83
C GLN A 338 6.30 3.59 -2.44
N VAL A 339 6.77 4.38 -3.40
CA VAL A 339 7.59 5.58 -3.12
C VAL A 339 6.81 6.59 -2.29
N LEU A 340 5.56 6.88 -2.64
CA LEU A 340 4.74 7.86 -1.92
C LEU A 340 4.41 7.41 -0.50
N VAL A 341 3.93 6.17 -0.34
CA VAL A 341 3.51 5.64 0.95
C VAL A 341 4.69 5.48 1.91
N TRP A 342 5.80 4.87 1.45
CA TRP A 342 6.98 4.69 2.31
C TRP A 342 7.76 5.98 2.52
N GLY A 343 7.72 6.92 1.56
CA GLY A 343 8.26 8.27 1.73
C GLY A 343 7.50 9.05 2.82
N ALA A 344 6.16 8.99 2.81
CA ALA A 344 5.35 9.60 3.84
C ALA A 344 5.58 8.96 5.22
N TRP A 345 5.65 7.62 5.28
CA TRP A 345 5.99 6.91 6.52
C TRP A 345 7.36 7.35 7.06
N PHE A 346 8.37 7.46 6.19
CA PHE A 346 9.70 7.90 6.58
C PHE A 346 9.70 9.32 7.18
N LEU A 347 9.04 10.27 6.52
CA LEU A 347 8.94 11.64 7.01
C LEU A 347 8.24 11.75 8.37
N ILE A 348 7.12 11.04 8.54
CA ILE A 348 6.39 10.99 9.81
C ILE A 348 7.24 10.34 10.90
N THR A 349 7.95 9.25 10.55
CA THR A 349 8.84 8.57 11.49
C THR A 349 9.96 9.50 11.96
N MET A 350 10.60 10.25 11.06
CA MET A 350 11.63 11.23 11.42
C MET A 350 11.08 12.30 12.35
N SER A 351 9.87 12.79 12.11
CA SER A 351 9.19 13.75 12.98
C SER A 351 8.91 13.17 14.38
N VAL A 352 8.42 11.92 14.47
CA VAL A 352 8.15 11.22 15.74
C VAL A 352 9.43 10.98 16.54
N LEU A 353 10.54 10.70 15.86
CA LEU A 353 11.85 10.50 16.47
C LEU A 353 12.54 11.82 16.88
N GLY A 354 11.85 12.95 16.69
CA GLY A 354 12.33 14.27 17.11
C GLY A 354 13.49 14.78 16.26
N VAL A 355 13.62 14.32 15.01
CA VAL A 355 14.55 14.90 14.04
C VAL A 355 14.13 16.34 13.77
N SER A 356 15.09 17.29 13.83
CA SER A 356 14.77 18.71 13.67
C SER A 356 14.11 19.00 12.33
N LEU A 357 13.10 19.86 12.35
CA LEU A 357 12.39 20.29 11.13
C LEU A 357 13.34 20.89 10.08
N GLU A 358 14.45 21.49 10.51
CA GLU A 358 15.46 22.04 9.61
C GLU A 358 16.08 20.95 8.74
N TRP A 359 16.49 19.82 9.33
CA TRP A 359 17.01 18.67 8.59
C TRP A 359 15.96 18.07 7.66
N LEU A 360 14.73 17.95 8.12
CA LEU A 360 13.63 17.47 7.29
C LEU A 360 13.35 18.40 6.11
N MET A 361 13.39 19.72 6.34
CA MET A 361 13.24 20.72 5.26
C MET A 361 14.37 20.64 4.24
N VAL A 362 15.62 20.46 4.67
CA VAL A 362 16.76 20.31 3.75
C VAL A 362 16.62 19.06 2.89
N VAL A 363 16.32 17.91 3.50
CA VAL A 363 16.15 16.64 2.78
C VAL A 363 14.93 16.70 1.85
N THR A 364 13.80 17.20 2.36
CA THR A 364 12.56 17.30 1.57
C THR A 364 12.70 18.32 0.45
N GLY A 365 13.37 19.45 0.72
CA GLY A 365 13.67 20.48 -0.29
C GLY A 365 14.57 19.95 -1.40
N GLY A 366 15.65 19.24 -1.04
CA GLY A 366 16.55 18.60 -2.00
C GLY A 366 15.84 17.53 -2.84
N LEU A 367 15.03 16.69 -2.20
CA LEU A 367 14.25 15.67 -2.90
C LEU A 367 13.21 16.30 -3.83
N SER A 368 12.47 17.31 -3.35
CA SER A 368 11.47 18.02 -4.16
C SER A 368 12.09 18.71 -5.37
N THR A 369 13.26 19.34 -5.20
CA THR A 369 14.02 19.95 -6.28
C THR A 369 14.45 18.90 -7.29
N GLY A 370 15.01 17.77 -6.83
CA GLY A 370 15.42 16.66 -7.70
C GLY A 370 14.25 16.06 -8.49
N ILE A 371 13.13 15.80 -7.86
CA ILE A 371 11.90 15.32 -8.51
C ILE A 371 11.36 16.38 -9.49
N GLY A 372 11.38 17.65 -9.09
CA GLY A 372 10.96 18.77 -9.94
C GLY A 372 11.75 18.83 -11.24
N PHE A 373 13.07 18.74 -11.17
CA PHE A 373 13.94 18.70 -12.36
C PHE A 373 13.72 17.43 -13.20
N ALA A 374 13.61 16.25 -12.56
CA ALA A 374 13.34 15.00 -13.27
C ALA A 374 11.97 14.98 -13.96
N SER A 375 10.99 15.69 -13.41
CA SER A 375 9.62 15.77 -13.94
C SER A 375 9.39 16.93 -14.92
N LYS A 376 10.37 17.80 -15.11
CA LYS A 376 10.25 19.02 -15.92
C LYS A 376 9.64 18.74 -17.28
N ASP A 377 10.22 17.82 -18.05
CA ASP A 377 9.77 17.52 -19.40
C ASP A 377 8.34 16.99 -19.45
N ILE A 378 7.95 16.21 -18.45
CA ILE A 378 6.58 15.67 -18.35
C ILE A 378 5.60 16.82 -18.08
N ILE A 379 5.92 17.70 -17.13
CA ILE A 379 5.09 18.85 -16.76
C ILE A 379 4.96 19.82 -17.95
N GLU A 380 6.05 20.10 -18.66
CA GLU A 380 6.04 20.93 -19.87
C GLU A 380 5.15 20.32 -20.95
N ASN A 381 5.26 19.03 -21.22
CA ASN A 381 4.42 18.37 -22.21
C ASN A 381 2.94 18.40 -21.86
N ILE A 382 2.58 18.23 -20.56
CA ILE A 382 1.19 18.34 -20.09
C ILE A 382 0.68 19.79 -20.27
N TYR A 383 1.46 20.78 -19.84
CA TYR A 383 1.09 22.19 -19.97
C TYR A 383 0.84 22.57 -21.43
N TYR A 384 1.76 22.21 -22.31
CA TYR A 384 1.62 22.48 -23.74
C TYR A 384 0.52 21.66 -24.41
N GLY A 385 0.27 20.42 -23.93
CA GLY A 385 -0.87 19.62 -24.39
C GLY A 385 -2.21 20.28 -24.10
N ILE A 386 -2.39 20.77 -22.88
CA ILE A 386 -3.58 21.55 -22.52
C ILE A 386 -3.68 22.82 -23.39
N SER A 387 -2.57 23.52 -23.58
CA SER A 387 -2.53 24.73 -24.42
C SER A 387 -2.85 24.45 -25.88
N LEU A 388 -2.41 23.33 -26.44
CA LEU A 388 -2.75 22.92 -27.82
C LEU A 388 -4.24 22.60 -27.95
N MET A 389 -4.81 21.91 -26.95
CA MET A 389 -6.25 21.57 -26.91
C MET A 389 -7.16 22.79 -26.83
N THR A 390 -6.69 23.94 -26.32
CA THR A 390 -7.47 25.19 -26.25
C THR A 390 -7.71 25.85 -27.63
N GLY A 391 -7.28 25.23 -28.72
CA GLY A 391 -7.69 25.59 -30.05
C GLY A 391 -6.55 26.06 -30.99
N ARG A 392 -5.29 25.92 -30.62
CA ARG A 392 -4.17 26.16 -31.52
C ARG A 392 -4.12 25.17 -32.69
N ILE A 393 -4.35 23.88 -32.36
CA ILE A 393 -4.46 22.80 -33.34
C ILE A 393 -5.71 22.00 -32.96
N LYS A 394 -6.43 21.49 -33.93
CA LYS A 394 -7.60 20.64 -33.74
C LYS A 394 -7.36 19.26 -34.30
N VAL A 395 -7.99 18.26 -33.72
CA VAL A 395 -8.05 16.93 -34.34
C VAL A 395 -8.74 17.06 -35.69
N GLY A 396 -8.10 16.52 -36.73
CA GLY A 396 -8.53 16.66 -38.12
C GLY A 396 -7.77 17.71 -38.90
N ASP A 397 -7.04 18.63 -38.28
CA ASP A 397 -6.20 19.62 -39.00
C ASP A 397 -5.06 18.91 -39.75
N TRP A 398 -4.76 19.41 -40.93
CA TRP A 398 -3.54 19.08 -41.66
C TRP A 398 -2.45 20.09 -41.32
N ILE A 399 -1.34 19.56 -40.81
CA ILE A 399 -0.19 20.38 -40.42
C ILE A 399 1.07 19.91 -41.11
N GLU A 400 1.99 20.84 -41.31
CA GLU A 400 3.36 20.56 -41.76
C GLU A 400 4.32 21.00 -40.66
N VAL A 401 5.09 20.04 -40.14
CA VAL A 401 6.11 20.26 -39.11
C VAL A 401 7.41 19.62 -39.57
N ASP A 402 8.50 20.39 -39.57
CA ASP A 402 9.83 19.92 -40.02
C ASP A 402 9.81 19.23 -41.40
N GLY A 403 9.00 19.75 -42.33
CA GLY A 403 8.85 19.18 -43.69
C GLY A 403 7.94 17.95 -43.78
N THR A 404 7.45 17.45 -42.66
CA THR A 404 6.50 16.34 -42.62
C THR A 404 5.08 16.87 -42.61
N MET A 405 4.30 16.50 -43.61
CA MET A 405 2.89 16.85 -43.72
C MET A 405 2.02 15.68 -43.22
N GLY A 406 1.04 15.96 -42.36
CA GLY A 406 0.13 14.95 -41.89
C GLY A 406 -1.12 15.50 -41.22
N LYS A 407 -2.07 14.60 -40.98
CA LYS A 407 -3.36 14.85 -40.30
C LYS A 407 -3.24 14.57 -38.81
N VAL A 408 -3.65 15.52 -38.00
CA VAL A 408 -3.74 15.31 -36.53
C VAL A 408 -4.86 14.32 -36.22
N THR A 409 -4.50 13.15 -35.69
CA THR A 409 -5.45 12.08 -35.32
C THR A 409 -5.89 12.14 -33.87
N SER A 410 -4.96 12.51 -32.97
CA SER A 410 -5.28 12.71 -31.55
C SER A 410 -4.31 13.69 -30.88
N ILE A 411 -4.82 14.39 -29.85
CA ILE A 411 -4.02 15.26 -28.99
C ILE A 411 -4.19 14.71 -27.57
N ASN A 412 -3.12 14.16 -27.01
CA ASN A 412 -3.07 13.63 -25.65
C ASN A 412 -2.39 14.64 -24.72
N TYR A 413 -2.38 14.38 -23.40
CA TYR A 413 -1.76 15.27 -22.42
C TYR A 413 -0.26 15.49 -22.65
N THR A 414 0.49 14.50 -23.13
CA THR A 414 1.95 14.58 -23.31
C THR A 414 2.39 14.57 -24.76
N SER A 415 1.53 14.15 -25.69
CA SER A 415 1.89 13.96 -27.09
C SER A 415 0.73 14.21 -28.03
N THR A 416 1.03 14.64 -29.24
CA THR A 416 0.12 14.78 -30.36
C THR A 416 0.47 13.76 -31.44
N ILE A 417 -0.50 13.00 -31.91
CA ILE A 417 -0.33 11.97 -32.94
C ILE A 417 -0.78 12.51 -34.28
N VAL A 418 0.08 12.36 -35.25
CA VAL A 418 -0.12 12.83 -36.62
C VAL A 418 0.09 11.67 -37.61
N GLU A 419 -0.85 11.45 -38.49
CA GLU A 419 -0.75 10.48 -39.58
C GLU A 419 -0.30 11.16 -40.86
N SER A 420 0.87 10.74 -41.38
CA SER A 420 1.45 11.33 -42.60
C SER A 420 0.66 10.94 -43.84
N VAL A 421 0.91 11.66 -44.97
CA VAL A 421 0.34 11.28 -46.27
C VAL A 421 0.76 9.90 -46.76
N TYR A 422 1.85 9.35 -46.21
CA TYR A 422 2.38 8.02 -46.53
C TYR A 422 1.87 6.92 -45.64
N GLY A 423 0.94 7.24 -44.69
CA GLY A 423 0.38 6.27 -43.72
C GLY A 423 1.23 6.04 -42.47
N GLU A 424 2.30 6.79 -42.29
CA GLU A 424 3.15 6.71 -41.09
C GLU A 424 2.49 7.44 -39.92
N VAL A 425 2.54 6.84 -38.75
CA VAL A 425 2.06 7.47 -37.50
C VAL A 425 3.23 8.10 -36.76
N ILE A 426 3.22 9.41 -36.66
CA ILE A 426 4.28 10.20 -36.03
C ILE A 426 3.76 10.76 -34.72
N THR A 427 4.49 10.53 -33.65
CA THR A 427 4.16 11.04 -32.31
C THR A 427 5.09 12.21 -31.98
N PHE A 428 4.53 13.39 -31.91
CA PHE A 428 5.23 14.60 -31.47
C PHE A 428 5.03 14.81 -29.98
N GLN A 429 6.09 15.14 -29.26
CA GLN A 429 5.95 15.67 -27.90
C GLN A 429 5.28 17.04 -27.95
N ASN A 430 4.32 17.31 -27.08
CA ASN A 430 3.56 18.54 -27.10
C ASN A 430 4.44 19.79 -26.94
N SER A 431 5.51 19.70 -26.12
CA SER A 431 6.48 20.77 -25.94
C SER A 431 7.22 21.10 -27.25
N GLN A 432 7.60 20.08 -28.01
CA GLN A 432 8.25 20.26 -29.31
C GLN A 432 7.31 20.88 -30.33
N LEU A 433 6.08 20.39 -30.42
CA LEU A 433 5.08 20.92 -31.37
C LEU A 433 4.68 22.37 -31.03
N PHE A 434 4.62 22.72 -29.75
CA PHE A 434 4.26 24.06 -29.30
C PHE A 434 5.37 25.07 -29.52
N SER A 435 6.62 24.68 -29.32
CA SER A 435 7.81 25.55 -29.45
C SER A 435 8.29 25.71 -30.87
N LYS A 436 7.95 24.78 -31.77
CA LYS A 436 8.30 24.86 -33.19
C LYS A 436 7.26 25.64 -34.00
N ASN A 437 7.73 26.24 -35.10
CA ASN A 437 6.83 26.79 -36.11
C ASN A 437 6.23 25.64 -36.92
N TYR A 438 4.92 25.60 -37.00
CA TYR A 438 4.19 24.67 -37.86
C TYR A 438 3.29 25.44 -38.84
N LYS A 439 3.04 24.87 -40.00
CA LYS A 439 2.06 25.37 -40.95
C LYS A 439 0.76 24.59 -40.75
N ASN A 440 -0.34 25.29 -40.50
CA ASN A 440 -1.68 24.70 -40.53
C ASN A 440 -2.29 24.91 -41.91
N LEU A 441 -2.48 23.82 -42.62
CA LEU A 441 -2.89 23.83 -44.02
C LEU A 441 -4.41 23.85 -44.21
N THR A 442 -5.17 23.63 -43.15
CA THR A 442 -6.64 23.55 -43.17
C THR A 442 -7.33 24.80 -42.65
N ARG A 443 -6.64 25.64 -41.88
CA ARG A 443 -7.24 26.81 -41.21
C ARG A 443 -7.61 27.96 -42.17
N ASN A 444 -6.94 28.05 -43.33
CA ASN A 444 -7.24 29.05 -44.33
C ASN A 444 -8.17 28.47 -45.41
N HIS A 445 -9.39 28.14 -45.03
CA HIS A 445 -10.41 27.54 -45.91
C HIS A 445 -9.99 26.22 -46.60
N GLY A 446 -8.82 25.65 -46.24
CA GLY A 446 -8.33 24.39 -46.77
C GLY A 446 -7.56 24.49 -48.09
N TYR A 447 -7.43 25.67 -48.66
CA TYR A 447 -6.71 25.89 -49.90
C TYR A 447 -5.33 26.53 -49.67
N ILE A 448 -4.36 26.03 -50.43
CA ILE A 448 -2.98 26.56 -50.46
C ILE A 448 -2.61 26.98 -51.88
N LEU A 449 -1.75 27.98 -52.00
CA LEU A 449 -1.23 28.39 -53.31
C LEU A 449 -0.20 27.36 -53.81
N THR A 450 -0.54 26.70 -54.91
CA THR A 450 0.32 25.75 -55.60
C THR A 450 0.96 26.44 -56.80
N THR A 451 2.29 26.43 -56.86
CA THR A 451 3.04 26.93 -57.98
C THR A 451 3.38 25.78 -58.91
N ILE A 452 2.98 25.88 -60.16
CA ILE A 452 3.24 24.89 -61.20
C ILE A 452 4.11 25.54 -62.30
N HIS A 453 5.18 24.85 -62.64
CA HIS A 453 6.16 25.34 -63.62
C HIS A 453 5.91 24.69 -64.97
N TYR A 454 6.02 25.50 -66.04
CA TYR A 454 6.00 25.03 -67.41
C TYR A 454 6.92 25.89 -68.29
N GLY A 455 7.45 25.36 -69.38
CA GLY A 455 8.43 26.02 -70.23
C GLY A 455 7.93 26.15 -71.66
N VAL A 456 8.28 27.25 -72.33
CA VAL A 456 8.02 27.47 -73.75
C VAL A 456 9.30 27.91 -74.47
N ALA A 457 9.36 27.74 -75.83
CA ALA A 457 10.51 28.08 -76.59
C ALA A 457 10.76 29.60 -76.64
N TYR A 458 12.01 29.98 -76.75
CA TYR A 458 12.40 31.37 -77.02
C TYR A 458 11.74 31.84 -78.32
N GLY A 459 11.27 33.10 -78.36
CA GLY A 459 10.53 33.67 -79.47
C GLY A 459 9.01 33.51 -79.38
N SER A 460 8.49 32.76 -78.41
CA SER A 460 7.05 32.68 -78.16
C SER A 460 6.49 34.01 -77.67
N ASN A 461 5.24 34.34 -78.09
CA ASN A 461 4.53 35.50 -77.55
C ASN A 461 4.04 35.16 -76.11
N LEU A 462 4.80 35.60 -75.12
CA LEU A 462 4.55 35.23 -73.69
C LEU A 462 3.18 35.71 -73.21
N GLN A 463 2.71 36.88 -73.64
CA GLN A 463 1.40 37.37 -73.21
C GLN A 463 0.27 36.50 -73.76
N GLN A 464 0.33 36.13 -75.02
CA GLN A 464 -0.65 35.21 -75.62
C GLN A 464 -0.61 33.81 -74.96
N VAL A 465 0.60 33.30 -74.71
CA VAL A 465 0.80 32.03 -74.03
C VAL A 465 0.15 32.03 -72.63
N MET A 466 0.42 33.04 -71.81
CA MET A 466 -0.10 33.20 -70.50
C MET A 466 -1.64 33.33 -70.52
N GLU A 467 -2.23 34.12 -71.39
CA GLU A 467 -3.70 34.27 -71.52
C GLU A 467 -4.36 32.99 -71.96
N LEU A 468 -3.80 32.24 -72.90
CA LEU A 468 -4.33 30.91 -73.31
C LEU A 468 -4.30 29.90 -72.17
N VAL A 469 -3.16 29.80 -71.46
CA VAL A 469 -3.00 28.87 -70.37
C VAL A 469 -3.89 29.26 -69.18
N ASP A 470 -3.95 30.53 -68.81
CA ASP A 470 -4.79 31.03 -67.76
C ASP A 470 -6.28 30.73 -68.01
N THR A 471 -6.75 30.97 -69.25
CA THR A 471 -8.11 30.69 -69.69
C THR A 471 -8.43 29.20 -69.65
N ALA A 472 -7.50 28.37 -70.17
CA ALA A 472 -7.71 26.90 -70.15
C ALA A 472 -7.80 26.34 -68.78
N VAL A 473 -6.88 26.74 -67.86
CA VAL A 473 -6.84 26.25 -66.47
C VAL A 473 -8.05 26.76 -65.66
N ASN A 474 -8.46 28.01 -65.86
CA ASN A 474 -9.65 28.53 -65.17
C ASN A 474 -10.94 27.89 -65.69
N ASN A 475 -11.05 27.57 -66.98
CA ASN A 475 -12.22 26.85 -67.51
C ASN A 475 -12.30 25.37 -67.16
N MET A 476 -11.23 24.81 -66.62
CA MET A 476 -11.19 23.42 -66.16
C MET A 476 -12.13 23.18 -64.97
N HIS A 477 -12.47 24.22 -64.18
CA HIS A 477 -13.35 24.12 -62.99
C HIS A 477 -13.04 22.90 -62.15
N HIS A 478 -11.75 22.71 -61.82
CA HIS A 478 -11.31 21.52 -61.12
C HIS A 478 -11.90 21.45 -59.72
N GLN A 479 -12.48 20.29 -59.35
CA GLN A 479 -13.24 20.10 -58.10
C GLN A 479 -12.44 20.41 -56.79
N TRP A 480 -11.12 20.39 -56.86
CA TRP A 480 -10.24 20.63 -55.70
C TRP A 480 -9.50 21.98 -55.79
N THR A 481 -9.95 22.89 -56.64
CA THR A 481 -9.43 24.26 -56.69
C THR A 481 -10.43 25.22 -56.06
N ASP A 482 -9.94 26.33 -55.50
CA ASP A 482 -10.80 27.39 -54.95
C ASP A 482 -11.59 28.08 -56.06
N PRO A 483 -12.93 27.95 -56.08
CA PRO A 483 -13.74 28.52 -57.11
C PRO A 483 -13.77 30.07 -57.09
N THR A 484 -13.34 30.70 -56.02
CA THR A 484 -13.31 32.15 -55.83
C THR A 484 -12.02 32.78 -56.31
N LYS A 485 -10.99 31.97 -56.61
CA LYS A 485 -9.66 32.42 -57.02
C LYS A 485 -9.35 31.98 -58.44
N THR A 486 -8.91 32.93 -59.27
CA THR A 486 -8.47 32.65 -60.64
C THR A 486 -6.99 32.25 -60.64
N ALA A 487 -6.67 31.24 -61.46
CA ALA A 487 -5.28 30.89 -61.76
C ALA A 487 -4.65 31.97 -62.66
N LYS A 488 -3.39 32.31 -62.38
CA LYS A 488 -2.67 33.35 -63.11
C LYS A 488 -1.22 32.95 -63.34
N SER A 489 -0.78 33.11 -64.61
CA SER A 489 0.60 32.84 -65.01
C SER A 489 1.47 34.08 -64.86
N VAL A 490 2.75 33.87 -64.59
CA VAL A 490 3.81 34.86 -64.56
C VAL A 490 5.09 34.27 -65.17
N VAL A 491 5.95 35.16 -65.70
CA VAL A 491 7.28 34.72 -66.09
C VAL A 491 8.10 34.38 -64.87
N GLY A 492 8.71 33.21 -64.87
CA GLY A 492 9.47 32.68 -63.73
C GLY A 492 10.97 32.89 -63.88
N GLU A 493 11.52 32.43 -65.00
CA GLU A 493 12.96 32.41 -65.26
C GLU A 493 13.23 32.29 -66.75
N LEU A 494 14.31 32.92 -67.23
CA LEU A 494 14.89 32.73 -68.56
C LEU A 494 15.98 31.66 -68.46
N ALA A 495 15.62 30.38 -68.76
CA ALA A 495 16.51 29.24 -68.63
C ALA A 495 17.30 28.97 -69.93
N ASP A 496 18.31 28.09 -69.89
CA ASP A 496 19.23 27.82 -70.96
C ASP A 496 18.57 27.42 -72.29
N SER A 497 17.45 26.74 -72.26
CA SER A 497 16.76 26.22 -73.44
C SER A 497 15.25 26.60 -73.51
N SER A 498 14.73 27.29 -72.52
CA SER A 498 13.30 27.63 -72.42
C SER A 498 13.07 28.94 -71.65
N ILE A 499 11.94 29.56 -71.88
CA ILE A 499 11.40 30.54 -70.92
C ILE A 499 10.44 29.79 -69.98
N ASN A 500 10.86 29.71 -68.71
CA ASN A 500 10.08 29.07 -67.69
C ASN A 500 9.00 30.01 -67.15
N LEU A 501 7.77 29.58 -67.23
CA LEU A 501 6.58 30.24 -66.70
C LEU A 501 6.09 29.54 -65.45
N LYS A 502 5.40 30.27 -64.58
CA LYS A 502 4.81 29.77 -63.38
C LYS A 502 3.32 30.11 -63.37
N ILE A 503 2.47 29.13 -63.15
CA ILE A 503 1.05 29.37 -62.87
C ILE A 503 0.75 29.15 -61.42
N PHE A 504 0.03 30.03 -60.77
CA PHE A 504 -0.42 29.98 -59.43
C PHE A 504 -1.85 29.49 -59.38
N VAL A 505 -2.06 28.35 -58.70
CA VAL A 505 -3.40 27.73 -58.55
C VAL A 505 -3.66 27.51 -57.08
N TRP A 506 -4.80 27.97 -56.60
CA TRP A 506 -5.25 27.66 -55.24
C TRP A 506 -5.88 26.28 -55.24
N SER A 507 -5.25 25.32 -54.53
CA SER A 507 -5.70 23.93 -54.46
C SER A 507 -5.83 23.45 -53.02
N GLU A 508 -6.70 22.47 -52.80
CA GLU A 508 -6.72 21.75 -51.49
C GLU A 508 -5.35 21.16 -51.19
N ALA A 509 -4.87 21.40 -49.95
CA ALA A 509 -3.53 20.98 -49.52
C ALA A 509 -3.28 19.47 -49.72
N THR A 510 -4.30 18.63 -49.45
CA THR A 510 -4.22 17.18 -49.56
C THR A 510 -4.30 16.65 -50.99
N LYS A 511 -4.80 17.47 -51.93
CA LYS A 511 -5.03 17.12 -53.33
C LYS A 511 -4.06 17.83 -54.30
N ARG A 512 -3.05 18.50 -53.75
CA ARG A 512 -2.05 19.27 -54.49
C ARG A 512 -1.44 18.50 -55.67
N SER A 513 -1.04 17.24 -55.45
CA SER A 513 -0.40 16.42 -56.49
C SER A 513 -1.37 16.10 -57.63
N HIS A 514 -2.63 15.83 -57.36
CA HIS A 514 -3.64 15.58 -58.37
C HIS A 514 -3.91 16.85 -59.19
N VAL A 515 -4.13 17.99 -58.52
CA VAL A 515 -4.34 19.27 -59.18
C VAL A 515 -3.15 19.63 -60.05
N THR A 516 -1.90 19.47 -59.55
CA THR A 516 -0.68 19.72 -60.31
C THR A 516 -0.63 18.86 -61.58
N SER A 517 -0.92 17.57 -61.49
CA SER A 517 -0.93 16.65 -62.64
C SER A 517 -1.97 17.05 -63.69
N ASP A 518 -3.18 17.35 -63.24
CA ASP A 518 -4.27 17.68 -64.17
C ASP A 518 -4.05 19.07 -64.83
N VAL A 519 -3.54 20.04 -64.08
CA VAL A 519 -3.16 21.34 -64.62
C VAL A 519 -2.00 21.22 -65.62
N LEU A 520 -0.96 20.45 -65.35
CA LEU A 520 0.15 20.21 -66.28
C LEU A 520 -0.34 19.57 -67.56
N LYS A 521 -1.26 18.59 -67.48
CA LYS A 521 -1.87 17.98 -68.66
C LYS A 521 -2.66 19.02 -69.50
N THR A 522 -3.47 19.85 -68.85
CA THR A 522 -4.22 20.91 -69.49
C THR A 522 -3.29 21.92 -70.16
N ILE A 523 -2.20 22.29 -69.51
CA ILE A 523 -1.19 23.16 -70.09
C ILE A 523 -0.58 22.53 -71.34
N TYR A 524 -0.15 21.26 -71.23
CA TYR A 524 0.44 20.54 -72.39
C TYR A 524 -0.51 20.46 -73.58
N ASP A 525 -1.76 20.06 -73.31
CA ASP A 525 -2.78 19.97 -74.37
C ASP A 525 -3.09 21.33 -75.01
N THR A 526 -3.14 22.40 -74.21
CA THR A 526 -3.40 23.76 -74.67
C THR A 526 -2.24 24.30 -75.53
N LEU A 527 -1.00 24.08 -75.10
CA LEU A 527 0.19 24.52 -75.87
C LEU A 527 0.29 23.82 -77.21
N ASN A 528 0.09 22.49 -77.23
CA ASN A 528 0.06 21.68 -78.46
C ASN A 528 -1.04 22.09 -79.42
N ALA A 529 -2.28 22.28 -78.93
CA ALA A 529 -3.42 22.68 -79.75
C ALA A 529 -3.23 24.07 -80.43
N ASN A 530 -2.42 24.93 -79.84
CA ASN A 530 -2.17 26.27 -80.36
C ASN A 530 -0.81 26.38 -81.05
N GLY A 531 -0.09 25.29 -81.29
CA GLY A 531 1.18 25.24 -81.96
C GLY A 531 2.32 25.94 -81.22
N ILE A 532 2.23 26.07 -79.91
CA ILE A 532 3.27 26.64 -79.05
C ILE A 532 4.29 25.55 -78.73
N GLU A 533 5.53 25.79 -79.12
CA GLU A 533 6.62 24.82 -78.95
C GLU A 533 7.05 24.68 -77.47
N ILE A 534 7.10 23.44 -76.99
CA ILE A 534 7.73 23.04 -75.72
C ILE A 534 9.14 22.59 -76.09
N PRO A 535 10.20 23.39 -75.78
CA PRO A 535 11.53 23.11 -76.30
C PRO A 535 12.18 21.90 -75.65
N PHE A 536 12.85 21.12 -76.48
CA PHE A 536 13.84 20.15 -76.01
C PHE A 536 15.13 20.92 -75.64
N PRO A 537 16.08 20.29 -74.92
CA PRO A 537 17.38 20.92 -74.65
C PRO A 537 18.02 21.39 -75.95
N GLN A 538 18.35 22.69 -76.05
CA GLN A 538 18.96 23.34 -77.20
C GLN A 538 20.47 23.36 -76.99
N GLN A 539 21.24 23.13 -78.11
CA GLN A 539 22.70 23.26 -78.16
C GLN A 539 23.13 24.00 -79.40
N ASP A 540 23.89 25.10 -79.26
CA ASP A 540 24.54 25.74 -80.32
C ASP A 540 25.85 25.01 -80.69
N ILE A 541 25.91 24.41 -81.87
CA ILE A 541 27.09 23.66 -82.32
C ILE A 541 27.86 24.53 -83.32
N HIS A 542 29.06 24.99 -82.99
CA HIS A 542 30.00 25.67 -83.90
C HIS A 542 30.91 24.60 -84.54
N LEU A 543 30.63 24.27 -85.83
CA LEU A 543 31.47 23.37 -86.59
C LEU A 543 32.67 24.14 -87.18
N HIS A 544 33.84 23.86 -86.67
CA HIS A 544 35.10 24.33 -87.30
C HIS A 544 35.58 23.29 -88.33
N ASN A 545 35.37 23.56 -89.61
CA ASN A 545 36.01 22.79 -90.69
C ASN A 545 37.47 23.16 -90.73
N ASN A 546 38.37 22.22 -90.44
CA ASN A 546 39.80 22.38 -90.66
C ASN A 546 40.14 22.22 -92.13
#